data_09a8df7df3ceaffe2fdb109665e35525
#
_entry.id   09a8df7df3ceaffe2fdb109665e35525
#
_cell.length_a   1.000
_cell.length_b   1.000
_cell.length_c   1.000
_cell.angle_alpha   90.00
_cell.angle_beta   90.00
_cell.angle_gamma   90.00
#
_symmetry.space_group_name_H-M   'P 1'
#
loop_
_entity.id
_entity.type
_entity.pdbx_description
1 polymer ?
#
loop_
_entity_poly.entity_id
_entity_poly.type
_entity_poly.pdbx_seq_one_letter_code
_entity_poly.pdbx_strand_id
1 'polypeptide(L)'
;MNVILAGKDNAKYLKNNTEVNTPYKKIFQDFIDIEIPNHGNFEGYPNRNSMQYIDLYNLKDVRSLKRGTLRHKGFCKAWNAIINSGLTKTSKNNTEYNRNLTYFDFFNQNIKAKSKEDLKKILDEKYDIKSDSIEYKNLEWSGLFSDKKVNGSLFESNNEILLDILKDKWTTDKNDIDLIVMYHSIIYEINKKERKIISYLNIEGDDNIYTAMSKTVGLPIAILIEEI
;
A
#
# COMPACT_ATOMS: atom_id res chain seq x y z
N MET A 1 -5.38 6.17 7.03
CA MET A 1 -6.83 5.91 6.89
C MET A 1 -7.20 5.39 5.50
N ASN A 2 -6.85 6.07 4.42
CA ASN A 2 -7.23 5.66 3.05
C ASN A 2 -6.79 4.24 2.64
N VAL A 3 -5.64 3.74 3.09
CA VAL A 3 -5.15 2.38 2.76
C VAL A 3 -6.09 1.28 3.28
N ILE A 4 -6.70 1.49 4.45
CA ILE A 4 -7.62 0.53 5.07
C ILE A 4 -9.01 0.63 4.43
N LEU A 5 -9.47 1.84 4.12
CA LEU A 5 -10.83 2.10 3.66
C LEU A 5 -10.97 2.09 2.12
N ALA A 6 -9.97 2.60 1.40
CA ALA A 6 -10.01 2.72 -0.07
C ALA A 6 -9.52 1.48 -0.82
N GLY A 7 -9.02 0.48 -0.12
CA GLY A 7 -8.38 -0.69 -0.71
C GLY A 7 -9.30 -1.83 -1.11
N LYS A 8 -10.61 -1.57 -1.34
CA LYS A 8 -11.56 -2.65 -1.66
C LYS A 8 -11.79 -2.84 -3.15
N ASP A 9 -11.41 -1.88 -3.95
CA ASP A 9 -11.62 -1.93 -5.39
C ASP A 9 -10.59 -2.83 -6.05
N ASN A 10 -11.04 -3.59 -7.04
CA ASN A 10 -10.13 -4.31 -7.92
C ASN A 10 -9.23 -3.34 -8.69
N ALA A 11 -8.03 -3.79 -9.03
CA ALA A 11 -7.19 -3.06 -9.96
C ALA A 11 -7.44 -3.55 -11.39
N LYS A 12 -7.70 -2.60 -12.30
CA LYS A 12 -7.84 -2.85 -13.74
C LYS A 12 -6.75 -2.15 -14.51
N TYR A 13 -6.07 -2.87 -15.39
CA TYR A 13 -5.01 -2.32 -16.24
C TYR A 13 -4.86 -3.11 -17.54
N LEU A 14 -4.18 -2.52 -18.52
CA LEU A 14 -3.86 -3.16 -19.78
C LEU A 14 -2.46 -3.78 -19.71
N LYS A 15 -2.33 -5.04 -20.15
CA LYS A 15 -1.04 -5.74 -20.27
C LYS A 15 -1.01 -6.51 -21.57
N ASN A 16 -0.12 -6.15 -22.49
CA ASN A 16 0.04 -6.80 -23.80
C ASN A 16 -1.31 -6.93 -24.54
N ASN A 17 -2.03 -5.82 -24.69
CA ASN A 17 -3.36 -5.74 -25.31
C ASN A 17 -4.48 -6.54 -24.60
N THR A 18 -4.23 -7.04 -23.39
CA THR A 18 -5.21 -7.79 -22.62
C THR A 18 -5.57 -7.01 -21.35
N GLU A 19 -6.86 -6.81 -21.13
CA GLU A 19 -7.36 -6.26 -19.87
C GLU A 19 -7.13 -7.26 -18.73
N VAL A 20 -6.47 -6.79 -17.67
CA VAL A 20 -6.24 -7.55 -16.44
C VAL A 20 -7.08 -6.93 -15.34
N ASN A 21 -7.85 -7.76 -14.64
CA ASN A 21 -8.62 -7.38 -13.47
C ASN A 21 -8.11 -8.15 -12.26
N THR A 22 -7.39 -7.48 -11.39
CA THR A 22 -6.79 -8.08 -10.18
C THR A 22 -7.70 -7.81 -8.99
N PRO A 23 -8.28 -8.86 -8.37
CA PRO A 23 -9.08 -8.69 -7.15
C PRO A 23 -8.27 -8.11 -6.00
N TYR A 24 -8.91 -7.31 -5.13
CA TYR A 24 -8.26 -6.67 -3.99
C TYR A 24 -7.36 -7.61 -3.18
N LYS A 25 -7.80 -8.84 -2.92
CA LYS A 25 -7.01 -9.84 -2.18
C LYS A 25 -5.69 -10.24 -2.83
N LYS A 26 -5.52 -9.96 -4.13
CA LYS A 26 -4.33 -10.31 -4.91
C LYS A 26 -3.50 -9.11 -5.35
N ILE A 27 -3.98 -7.89 -5.15
CA ILE A 27 -3.30 -6.66 -5.59
C ILE A 27 -1.86 -6.59 -5.05
N PHE A 28 -1.67 -6.92 -3.78
CA PHE A 28 -0.37 -6.85 -3.11
C PHE A 28 0.55 -8.05 -3.39
N GLN A 29 0.10 -8.99 -4.25
CA GLN A 29 0.92 -10.07 -4.81
C GLN A 29 1.45 -9.71 -6.21
N ASP A 30 0.83 -8.73 -6.88
CA ASP A 30 1.23 -8.22 -8.19
C ASP A 30 2.01 -6.91 -8.04
N PHE A 31 3.15 -6.95 -7.38
CA PHE A 31 4.02 -5.80 -7.20
C PHE A 31 5.34 -5.96 -7.94
N ILE A 32 6.01 -4.85 -8.19
CA ILE A 32 7.36 -4.77 -8.75
C ILE A 32 8.26 -4.01 -7.80
N ASP A 33 9.53 -4.43 -7.71
CA ASP A 33 10.56 -3.67 -7.00
C ASP A 33 11.03 -2.49 -7.85
N ILE A 34 11.11 -1.32 -7.25
CA ILE A 34 11.54 -0.07 -7.87
C ILE A 34 12.57 0.57 -6.96
N GLU A 35 13.79 0.76 -7.48
CA GLU A 35 14.82 1.54 -6.82
C GLU A 35 14.69 3.01 -7.22
N ILE A 36 14.63 3.89 -6.23
CA ILE A 36 14.61 5.34 -6.42
C ILE A 36 15.94 5.88 -5.90
N PRO A 37 16.75 6.52 -6.76
CA PRO A 37 18.04 7.06 -6.37
C PRO A 37 17.94 7.95 -5.13
N ASN A 38 18.83 7.74 -4.17
CA ASN A 38 18.91 8.43 -2.88
C ASN A 38 17.74 8.24 -1.91
N HIS A 39 16.68 7.53 -2.31
CA HIS A 39 15.49 7.30 -1.46
C HIS A 39 15.20 5.82 -1.21
N GLY A 40 16.00 4.89 -1.77
CA GLY A 40 15.94 3.46 -1.50
C GLY A 40 14.93 2.68 -2.34
N ASN A 41 14.51 1.54 -1.80
CA ASN A 41 13.70 0.57 -2.53
C ASN A 41 12.22 0.69 -2.17
N PHE A 42 11.39 0.66 -3.21
CA PHE A 42 9.93 0.71 -3.12
C PHE A 42 9.31 -0.51 -3.81
N GLU A 43 8.10 -0.83 -3.40
CA GLU A 43 7.22 -1.82 -4.00
C GLU A 43 6.06 -1.09 -4.69
N GLY A 44 5.95 -1.27 -6.01
CA GLY A 44 4.90 -0.69 -6.83
C GLY A 44 3.81 -1.71 -7.14
N TYR A 45 2.60 -1.52 -6.63
CA TYR A 45 1.46 -2.42 -6.87
C TYR A 45 0.35 -1.70 -7.65
N PRO A 46 -0.46 -2.44 -8.46
CA PRO A 46 -1.53 -1.84 -9.26
C PRO A 46 -2.60 -1.22 -8.36
N ASN A 47 -3.14 -0.08 -8.79
CA ASN A 47 -4.14 0.65 -8.00
C ASN A 47 -5.30 1.13 -8.88
N ARG A 48 -6.53 0.74 -8.50
CA ARG A 48 -7.77 1.16 -9.12
C ARG A 48 -7.84 0.88 -10.64
N ASN A 49 -8.67 1.64 -11.36
CA ASN A 49 -8.86 1.50 -12.80
C ASN A 49 -7.89 2.37 -13.60
N SER A 50 -6.93 1.75 -14.28
CA SER A 50 -5.99 2.42 -15.19
C SER A 50 -6.58 2.65 -16.58
N MET A 51 -7.62 1.89 -16.98
CA MET A 51 -8.14 1.91 -18.35
C MET A 51 -8.69 3.27 -18.76
N GLN A 52 -9.27 4.01 -17.82
CA GLN A 52 -9.81 5.37 -18.08
C GLN A 52 -8.76 6.36 -18.58
N TYR A 53 -7.47 6.11 -18.33
CA TYR A 53 -6.38 7.00 -18.77
C TYR A 53 -6.00 6.80 -20.24
N ILE A 54 -6.43 5.70 -20.88
CA ILE A 54 -6.19 5.46 -22.31
C ILE A 54 -6.88 6.56 -23.12
N ASP A 55 -8.14 6.80 -22.86
CA ASP A 55 -8.91 7.85 -23.55
C ASP A 55 -8.50 9.25 -23.09
N LEU A 56 -8.32 9.45 -21.79
CA LEU A 56 -7.95 10.74 -21.20
C LEU A 56 -6.65 11.30 -21.76
N TYR A 57 -5.66 10.44 -22.00
CA TYR A 57 -4.35 10.82 -22.54
C TYR A 57 -4.19 10.50 -24.03
N ASN A 58 -5.27 10.12 -24.72
CA ASN A 58 -5.28 9.76 -26.14
C ASN A 58 -4.25 8.68 -26.51
N LEU A 59 -4.12 7.65 -25.66
CA LEU A 59 -3.16 6.56 -25.80
C LEU A 59 -3.77 5.37 -26.57
N LYS A 60 -4.38 5.61 -27.75
CA LYS A 60 -5.16 4.59 -28.48
C LYS A 60 -4.37 3.35 -28.90
N ASP A 61 -3.06 3.47 -29.13
CA ASP A 61 -2.19 2.39 -29.59
C ASP A 61 -1.35 1.77 -28.46
N VAL A 62 -1.64 2.15 -27.20
CA VAL A 62 -0.90 1.61 -26.06
C VAL A 62 -1.19 0.13 -25.87
N ARG A 63 -0.14 -0.67 -25.76
CA ARG A 63 -0.26 -2.13 -25.54
C ARG A 63 -0.31 -2.50 -24.05
N SER A 64 0.26 -1.65 -23.21
CA SER A 64 0.28 -1.87 -21.76
C SER A 64 0.20 -0.54 -21.05
N LEU A 65 -0.71 -0.42 -20.10
CA LEU A 65 -0.87 0.74 -19.23
C LEU A 65 -1.22 0.28 -17.82
N LYS A 66 -0.34 0.53 -16.87
CA LYS A 66 -0.55 0.21 -15.45
C LYS A 66 -0.25 1.43 -14.59
N ARG A 67 -1.21 1.84 -13.82
CA ARG A 67 -1.07 2.82 -12.75
C ARG A 67 -0.93 2.09 -11.43
N GLY A 68 -0.05 2.56 -10.55
CA GLY A 68 0.21 1.93 -9.28
C GLY A 68 0.40 2.91 -8.14
N THR A 69 0.61 2.34 -6.96
CA THR A 69 1.02 3.06 -5.75
C THR A 69 2.34 2.49 -5.30
N LEU A 70 3.26 3.37 -4.89
CA LEU A 70 4.53 2.99 -4.30
C LEU A 70 4.42 2.95 -2.78
N ARG A 71 5.07 1.97 -2.19
CA ARG A 71 5.30 1.85 -0.74
C ARG A 71 6.74 1.41 -0.50
N HIS A 72 7.30 1.74 0.65
CA HIS A 72 8.61 1.24 1.04
C HIS A 72 8.65 -0.29 1.01
N LYS A 73 9.83 -0.85 0.73
CA LYS A 73 10.07 -2.29 0.66
C LYS A 73 9.54 -3.02 1.90
N GLY A 74 8.96 -4.19 1.67
CA GLY A 74 8.36 -5.04 2.71
C GLY A 74 6.92 -4.70 3.04
N PHE A 75 6.33 -3.68 2.40
CA PHE A 75 4.93 -3.33 2.63
C PHE A 75 3.97 -4.36 2.03
N CYS A 76 4.18 -4.77 0.77
CA CYS A 76 3.19 -5.55 0.03
C CYS A 76 2.96 -6.94 0.64
N LYS A 77 4.00 -7.70 0.97
CA LYS A 77 3.86 -8.99 1.62
C LYS A 77 3.25 -8.87 3.02
N ALA A 78 3.71 -7.90 3.82
CA ALA A 78 3.15 -7.66 5.16
C ALA A 78 1.65 -7.30 5.08
N TRP A 79 1.28 -6.40 4.18
CA TRP A 79 -0.12 -6.01 3.98
C TRP A 79 -0.98 -7.15 3.43
N ASN A 80 -0.42 -7.99 2.56
CA ASN A 80 -1.08 -9.20 2.07
C ASN A 80 -1.41 -10.18 3.22
N ALA A 81 -0.52 -10.35 4.19
CA ALA A 81 -0.80 -11.15 5.38
C ALA A 81 -1.95 -10.56 6.22
N ILE A 82 -1.99 -9.23 6.41
CA ILE A 82 -3.06 -8.52 7.10
C ILE A 82 -4.42 -8.73 6.39
N ILE A 83 -4.46 -8.63 5.07
CA ILE A 83 -5.69 -8.86 4.28
C ILE A 83 -6.17 -10.30 4.43
N ASN A 84 -5.25 -11.25 4.27
CA ASN A 84 -5.60 -12.67 4.31
C ASN A 84 -5.95 -13.17 5.72
N SER A 85 -5.48 -12.51 6.77
CA SER A 85 -5.94 -12.73 8.13
C SER A 85 -7.34 -12.13 8.41
N GLY A 86 -7.92 -11.40 7.44
CA GLY A 86 -9.29 -10.88 7.52
C GLY A 86 -9.44 -9.59 8.33
N LEU A 87 -8.33 -8.93 8.68
CA LEU A 87 -8.35 -7.71 9.49
C LEU A 87 -8.94 -6.50 8.75
N THR A 88 -8.93 -6.53 7.41
CA THR A 88 -9.49 -5.46 6.57
C THR A 88 -10.98 -5.64 6.27
N LYS A 89 -11.66 -6.64 6.83
CA LYS A 89 -13.09 -6.86 6.61
C LYS A 89 -13.92 -5.75 7.26
N THR A 90 -14.96 -5.32 6.54
CA THR A 90 -15.92 -4.28 6.96
C THR A 90 -17.28 -4.82 7.33
N SER A 91 -17.50 -6.14 7.18
CA SER A 91 -18.73 -6.76 7.66
C SER A 91 -18.85 -6.56 9.16
N LYS A 92 -20.03 -6.14 9.61
CA LYS A 92 -20.32 -6.10 11.05
C LYS A 92 -20.05 -7.49 11.63
N ASN A 93 -19.24 -7.55 12.66
CA ASN A 93 -19.07 -8.78 13.38
C ASN A 93 -20.25 -8.92 14.34
N ASN A 94 -21.06 -9.96 14.16
CA ASN A 94 -22.13 -10.32 15.09
C ASN A 94 -21.59 -10.88 16.43
N THR A 95 -20.28 -10.95 16.58
CA THR A 95 -19.63 -11.37 17.81
C THR A 95 -19.25 -10.14 18.62
N GLU A 96 -19.81 -10.02 19.83
CA GLU A 96 -19.25 -9.14 20.85
C GLU A 96 -17.76 -9.45 20.97
N TYR A 97 -16.92 -8.48 20.59
CA TYR A 97 -15.49 -8.64 20.81
C TYR A 97 -15.25 -8.83 22.29
N ASN A 98 -14.68 -9.97 22.64
CA ASN A 98 -14.30 -10.26 24.00
C ASN A 98 -13.42 -9.11 24.51
N ARG A 99 -13.82 -8.49 25.64
CA ARG A 99 -13.11 -7.37 26.27
C ARG A 99 -11.65 -7.67 26.62
N ASN A 100 -11.25 -8.94 26.52
CA ASN A 100 -9.90 -9.42 26.79
C ASN A 100 -9.08 -9.70 25.51
N LEU A 101 -9.61 -9.44 24.31
CA LEU A 101 -8.91 -9.68 23.04
C LEU A 101 -7.64 -8.81 22.98
N THR A 102 -6.48 -9.44 22.77
CA THR A 102 -5.22 -8.71 22.54
C THR A 102 -5.04 -8.38 21.06
N TYR A 103 -4.09 -7.49 20.73
CA TYR A 103 -3.73 -7.21 19.32
C TYR A 103 -3.21 -8.48 18.65
N PHE A 104 -2.43 -9.29 19.36
CA PHE A 104 -1.98 -10.59 18.88
C PHE A 104 -3.16 -11.52 18.58
N ASP A 105 -4.13 -11.67 19.50
CA ASP A 105 -5.30 -12.50 19.29
C ASP A 105 -6.13 -12.03 18.10
N PHE A 106 -6.28 -10.72 17.96
CA PHE A 106 -6.98 -10.12 16.83
C PHE A 106 -6.30 -10.46 15.49
N PHE A 107 -4.97 -10.31 15.39
CA PHE A 107 -4.22 -10.70 14.20
C PHE A 107 -4.32 -12.21 13.95
N ASN A 108 -4.28 -13.00 15.00
CA ASN A 108 -4.24 -14.45 14.96
C ASN A 108 -5.60 -15.13 14.69
N GLN A 109 -6.71 -14.42 14.72
CA GLN A 109 -8.07 -14.98 14.60
C GLN A 109 -8.22 -15.99 13.45
N ASN A 110 -7.67 -15.69 12.27
CA ASN A 110 -7.76 -16.55 11.10
C ASN A 110 -6.44 -17.26 10.76
N ILE A 111 -5.35 -16.89 11.40
CA ILE A 111 -4.03 -17.53 11.24
C ILE A 111 -3.98 -18.80 12.09
N LYS A 112 -4.53 -18.74 13.32
CA LYS A 112 -4.66 -19.85 14.27
C LYS A 112 -3.32 -20.41 14.73
N ALA A 113 -2.32 -19.57 14.89
CA ALA A 113 -1.06 -19.94 15.50
C ALA A 113 -1.24 -20.24 17.01
N LYS A 114 -0.54 -21.25 17.51
CA LYS A 114 -0.61 -21.67 18.92
C LYS A 114 0.32 -20.85 19.82
N SER A 115 1.32 -20.23 19.26
CA SER A 115 2.31 -19.38 19.94
C SER A 115 2.90 -18.36 18.98
N LYS A 116 3.70 -17.42 19.50
CA LYS A 116 4.45 -16.47 18.65
C LYS A 116 5.49 -17.17 17.76
N GLU A 117 6.08 -18.28 18.22
CA GLU A 117 7.00 -19.13 17.44
C GLU A 117 6.27 -19.86 16.33
N ASP A 118 5.08 -20.37 16.59
CA ASP A 118 4.23 -21.01 15.60
C ASP A 118 3.76 -19.98 14.54
N LEU A 119 3.45 -18.75 14.98
CA LEU A 119 3.14 -17.65 14.06
C LEU A 119 4.28 -17.38 13.08
N LYS A 120 5.55 -17.38 13.53
CA LYS A 120 6.70 -17.18 12.64
C LYS A 120 6.76 -18.24 11.54
N LYS A 121 6.53 -19.51 11.89
CA LYS A 121 6.49 -20.61 10.93
C LYS A 121 5.37 -20.46 9.92
N ILE A 122 4.16 -20.13 10.39
CA ILE A 122 3.01 -19.93 9.51
C ILE A 122 3.21 -18.74 8.59
N LEU A 123 3.83 -17.66 9.07
CA LEU A 123 4.15 -16.49 8.24
C LEU A 123 5.18 -16.82 7.15
N ASP A 124 6.20 -17.62 7.48
CA ASP A 124 7.18 -18.10 6.49
C ASP A 124 6.53 -19.04 5.47
N GLU A 125 5.87 -20.10 5.91
CA GLU A 125 5.31 -21.13 5.04
C GLU A 125 4.18 -20.62 4.14
N LYS A 126 3.31 -19.75 4.65
CA LYS A 126 2.08 -19.33 3.97
C LYS A 126 2.23 -18.01 3.21
N TYR A 127 3.09 -17.12 3.68
CA TYR A 127 3.22 -15.76 3.13
C TYR A 127 4.63 -15.43 2.67
N ASP A 128 5.58 -16.37 2.79
CA ASP A 128 6.99 -16.16 2.49
C ASP A 128 7.56 -14.94 3.26
N ILE A 129 7.23 -14.88 4.56
CA ILE A 129 7.67 -13.81 5.49
C ILE A 129 8.56 -14.44 6.55
N LYS A 130 9.88 -14.40 6.33
CA LYS A 130 10.86 -14.90 7.28
C LYS A 130 10.99 -13.99 8.51
N SER A 131 11.32 -14.57 9.66
CA SER A 131 11.37 -13.84 10.94
C SER A 131 12.45 -12.74 11.02
N ASP A 132 13.46 -12.79 10.16
CA ASP A 132 14.51 -11.77 10.00
C ASP A 132 14.22 -10.77 8.89
N SER A 133 13.16 -10.98 8.11
CA SER A 133 12.81 -10.14 6.95
C SER A 133 12.26 -8.77 7.37
N ILE A 134 12.30 -7.82 6.43
CA ILE A 134 11.74 -6.49 6.63
C ILE A 134 10.22 -6.53 6.78
N GLU A 135 9.55 -7.47 6.10
CA GLU A 135 8.11 -7.69 6.19
C GLU A 135 7.69 -8.10 7.59
N TYR A 136 8.45 -9.01 8.22
CA TYR A 136 8.20 -9.42 9.59
C TYR A 136 8.39 -8.25 10.58
N LYS A 137 9.48 -7.49 10.41
CA LYS A 137 9.77 -6.30 11.22
C LYS A 137 8.66 -5.23 11.06
N ASN A 138 8.12 -5.06 9.87
CA ASN A 138 7.01 -4.15 9.62
C ASN A 138 5.72 -4.59 10.34
N LEU A 139 5.41 -5.90 10.33
CA LEU A 139 4.27 -6.44 11.09
C LEU A 139 4.47 -6.29 12.60
N GLU A 140 5.66 -6.55 13.10
CA GLU A 140 5.98 -6.39 14.53
C GLU A 140 5.91 -4.91 14.95
N TRP A 141 6.52 -4.01 14.16
CA TRP A 141 6.49 -2.56 14.38
C TRP A 141 5.07 -2.00 14.39
N SER A 142 4.17 -2.55 13.57
CA SER A 142 2.76 -2.12 13.53
C SER A 142 2.02 -2.35 14.86
N GLY A 143 2.60 -3.15 15.78
CA GLY A 143 2.01 -3.49 17.07
C GLY A 143 1.08 -4.70 17.04
N LEU A 144 0.86 -5.32 15.88
CA LEU A 144 -0.06 -6.47 15.73
C LEU A 144 0.35 -7.71 16.54
N PHE A 145 1.61 -7.81 16.99
CA PHE A 145 2.11 -8.92 17.80
C PHE A 145 2.12 -8.62 19.31
N SER A 146 1.56 -7.48 19.71
CA SER A 146 1.57 -7.05 21.11
C SER A 146 0.44 -7.67 21.92
N ASP A 147 0.66 -7.80 23.23
CA ASP A 147 -0.33 -8.27 24.18
C ASP A 147 -1.24 -7.11 24.71
N LYS A 148 -1.15 -5.92 24.10
CA LYS A 148 -2.05 -4.78 24.37
C LYS A 148 -3.49 -5.17 24.03
N LYS A 149 -4.42 -4.85 24.93
CA LYS A 149 -5.84 -5.17 24.74
C LYS A 149 -6.51 -4.25 23.74
N VAL A 150 -7.36 -4.83 22.90
CA VAL A 150 -8.27 -4.09 22.01
C VAL A 150 -9.35 -3.43 22.87
N ASN A 151 -9.67 -2.19 22.60
CA ASN A 151 -10.82 -1.51 23.22
C ASN A 151 -12.13 -1.91 22.50
N GLY A 152 -12.47 -3.20 22.57
CA GLY A 152 -13.48 -3.87 21.73
C GLY A 152 -14.92 -3.37 21.90
N SER A 153 -15.22 -2.59 22.95
CA SER A 153 -16.57 -2.03 23.15
C SER A 153 -16.93 -0.89 22.20
N LEU A 154 -15.97 -0.41 21.38
CA LEU A 154 -16.13 0.78 20.54
C LEU A 154 -16.20 0.44 19.03
N PHE A 155 -15.96 -0.82 18.62
CA PHE A 155 -15.77 -1.15 17.22
C PHE A 155 -16.82 -2.13 16.71
N GLU A 156 -17.36 -1.85 15.52
CA GLU A 156 -18.35 -2.69 14.85
C GLU A 156 -17.71 -3.66 13.83
N SER A 157 -16.47 -3.42 13.42
CA SER A 157 -15.80 -4.16 12.34
C SER A 157 -14.30 -4.32 12.53
N ASN A 158 -13.71 -5.34 11.87
CA ASN A 158 -12.27 -5.60 11.95
C ASN A 158 -11.41 -4.42 11.45
N ASN A 159 -11.85 -3.75 10.40
CA ASN A 159 -11.09 -2.63 9.85
C ASN A 159 -11.04 -1.42 10.80
N GLU A 160 -12.03 -1.23 11.67
CA GLU A 160 -12.01 -0.18 12.70
C GLU A 160 -10.99 -0.51 13.79
N ILE A 161 -10.93 -1.78 14.22
CA ILE A 161 -9.90 -2.24 15.17
C ILE A 161 -8.51 -2.10 14.57
N LEU A 162 -8.35 -2.54 13.31
CA LEU A 162 -7.06 -2.40 12.62
C LEU A 162 -6.64 -0.92 12.51
N LEU A 163 -7.59 -0.04 12.20
CA LEU A 163 -7.33 1.40 12.13
C LEU A 163 -6.87 1.95 13.48
N ASP A 164 -7.52 1.55 14.56
CA ASP A 164 -7.15 1.99 15.92
C ASP A 164 -5.76 1.52 16.31
N ILE A 165 -5.42 0.26 16.00
CA ILE A 165 -4.08 -0.30 16.24
C ILE A 165 -3.00 0.48 15.48
N LEU A 166 -3.25 0.78 14.19
CA LEU A 166 -2.26 1.41 13.33
C LEU A 166 -2.18 2.93 13.52
N LYS A 167 -3.21 3.56 14.07
CA LYS A 167 -3.28 5.00 14.27
C LYS A 167 -2.10 5.56 15.06
N ASP A 168 -1.72 4.89 16.15
CA ASP A 168 -0.60 5.31 16.99
C ASP A 168 0.74 5.33 16.24
N LYS A 169 0.88 4.46 15.22
CA LYS A 169 2.11 4.32 14.41
C LYS A 169 2.10 5.16 13.13
N TRP A 170 0.91 5.49 12.62
CA TRP A 170 0.73 6.20 11.36
C TRP A 170 0.31 7.66 11.53
N THR A 171 0.25 8.14 12.76
CA THR A 171 0.09 9.57 13.01
C THR A 171 1.45 10.23 12.87
N THR A 172 1.51 11.26 12.02
CA THR A 172 2.71 12.07 11.84
C THR A 172 3.00 12.90 13.09
N ASP A 173 4.27 12.95 13.47
CA ASP A 173 4.77 13.85 14.51
C ASP A 173 5.04 15.25 13.90
N LYS A 174 5.18 16.26 14.77
CA LYS A 174 5.44 17.65 14.35
C LYS A 174 6.76 17.82 13.59
N ASN A 175 7.70 16.92 13.82
CA ASN A 175 9.02 16.93 13.19
C ASN A 175 9.12 16.00 11.97
N ASP A 176 8.04 15.27 11.64
CA ASP A 176 8.03 14.42 10.46
C ASP A 176 7.97 15.25 9.19
N ILE A 177 8.82 14.91 8.25
CA ILE A 177 8.85 15.50 6.91
C ILE A 177 8.25 14.49 5.94
N ASP A 178 7.29 14.95 5.15
CA ASP A 178 6.65 14.10 4.14
C ASP A 178 7.52 13.99 2.87
N LEU A 179 7.42 12.86 2.20
CA LEU A 179 8.10 12.56 0.94
C LEU A 179 7.06 12.19 -0.12
N ILE A 180 7.11 12.88 -1.25
CA ILE A 180 6.38 12.48 -2.46
C ILE A 180 7.37 11.86 -3.45
N VAL A 181 7.07 10.63 -3.86
CA VAL A 181 7.82 9.91 -4.89
C VAL A 181 6.89 9.60 -6.05
N MET A 182 7.30 9.97 -7.26
CA MET A 182 6.64 9.58 -8.50
C MET A 182 7.65 8.83 -9.39
N TYR A 183 7.19 7.77 -10.02
CA TYR A 183 7.98 6.96 -10.95
C TYR A 183 7.18 6.70 -12.21
N HIS A 184 7.77 6.97 -13.37
CA HIS A 184 7.21 6.66 -14.67
C HIS A 184 8.19 5.81 -15.48
N SER A 185 7.70 4.77 -16.10
CA SER A 185 8.44 3.95 -17.06
C SER A 185 7.62 3.89 -18.35
N ILE A 186 8.16 4.49 -19.40
CA ILE A 186 7.53 4.59 -20.72
C ILE A 186 8.37 3.82 -21.71
N ILE A 187 7.77 2.84 -22.37
CA ILE A 187 8.38 2.09 -23.46
C ILE A 187 7.66 2.48 -24.75
N TYR A 188 8.41 2.90 -25.73
CA TYR A 188 7.89 3.36 -27.03
C TYR A 188 8.79 2.89 -28.19
N GLU A 189 8.24 2.89 -29.40
CA GLU A 189 8.96 2.49 -30.60
C GLU A 189 9.14 3.68 -31.56
N ILE A 190 10.38 3.93 -32.00
CA ILE A 190 10.71 4.87 -33.08
C ILE A 190 11.55 4.14 -34.11
N ASN A 191 11.15 4.21 -35.38
CA ASN A 191 11.86 3.57 -36.49
C ASN A 191 12.12 2.05 -36.24
N LYS A 192 11.11 1.34 -35.73
CA LYS A 192 11.16 -0.09 -35.37
C LYS A 192 12.19 -0.41 -34.29
N LYS A 193 12.64 0.56 -33.53
CA LYS A 193 13.54 0.36 -32.38
C LYS A 193 12.82 0.74 -31.10
N GLU A 194 12.77 -0.20 -30.17
CA GLU A 194 12.24 0.01 -28.84
C GLU A 194 13.16 0.95 -28.05
N ARG A 195 12.56 1.89 -27.34
CA ARG A 195 13.21 2.83 -26.45
C ARG A 195 12.49 2.82 -25.11
N LYS A 196 13.20 3.11 -24.03
CA LYS A 196 12.66 3.21 -22.69
C LYS A 196 13.08 4.54 -22.08
N ILE A 197 12.10 5.24 -21.51
CA ILE A 197 12.33 6.42 -20.65
C ILE A 197 11.92 6.04 -19.23
N ILE A 198 12.77 6.37 -18.27
CA ILE A 198 12.45 6.34 -16.85
C ILE A 198 12.51 7.77 -16.35
N SER A 199 11.43 8.20 -15.71
CA SER A 199 11.35 9.50 -15.05
C SER A 199 10.91 9.30 -13.61
N TYR A 200 11.53 10.00 -12.70
CA TYR A 200 11.12 10.02 -11.30
C TYR A 200 11.23 11.44 -10.73
N LEU A 201 10.35 11.73 -9.79
CA LEU A 201 10.32 12.95 -9.02
C LEU A 201 10.36 12.59 -7.54
N ASN A 202 11.28 13.20 -6.80
CA ASN A 202 11.39 13.07 -5.36
C ASN A 202 11.32 14.47 -4.76
N ILE A 203 10.35 14.70 -3.90
CA ILE A 203 10.21 15.99 -3.21
C ILE A 203 9.99 15.71 -1.74
N GLU A 204 10.83 16.29 -0.91
CA GLU A 204 10.65 16.36 0.54
C GLU A 204 9.96 17.66 0.93
N GLY A 205 9.14 17.62 1.96
CA GLY A 205 8.63 18.82 2.61
C GLY A 205 9.74 19.57 3.31
N ASP A 206 9.53 20.86 3.59
CA ASP A 206 10.45 21.64 4.42
C ASP A 206 10.04 21.56 5.88
N ASP A 207 8.74 21.53 6.13
CA ASP A 207 8.11 21.47 7.45
C ASP A 207 6.64 20.97 7.33
N ASN A 208 5.89 21.09 8.40
CA ASN A 208 4.48 20.68 8.44
C ASN A 208 3.50 21.65 7.75
N ILE A 209 3.96 22.76 7.21
CA ILE A 209 3.20 23.75 6.43
C ILE A 209 3.59 23.64 4.94
N TYR A 210 4.88 23.71 4.64
CA TYR A 210 5.45 23.58 3.31
C TYR A 210 5.77 22.09 3.02
N THR A 211 4.71 21.29 3.06
CA THR A 211 4.81 19.84 2.83
C THR A 211 5.13 19.51 1.37
N ALA A 212 5.71 18.34 1.11
CA ALA A 212 5.88 17.83 -0.25
C ALA A 212 4.53 17.73 -0.97
N MET A 213 3.47 17.37 -0.25
CA MET A 213 2.11 17.33 -0.79
C MET A 213 1.65 18.73 -1.23
N SER A 214 1.84 19.78 -0.43
CA SER A 214 1.44 21.15 -0.78
C SER A 214 2.22 21.68 -1.98
N LYS A 215 3.53 21.41 -2.05
CA LYS A 215 4.38 21.79 -3.17
C LYS A 215 3.95 21.11 -4.47
N THR A 216 3.71 19.80 -4.47
CA THR A 216 3.36 19.04 -5.68
C THR A 216 1.95 19.29 -6.18
N VAL A 217 1.06 19.84 -5.37
CA VAL A 217 -0.29 20.27 -5.78
C VAL A 217 -0.30 21.73 -6.19
N GLY A 218 0.32 22.62 -5.42
CA GLY A 218 0.27 24.06 -5.64
C GLY A 218 1.14 24.55 -6.78
N LEU A 219 2.42 24.11 -6.84
CA LEU A 219 3.37 24.59 -7.85
C LEU A 219 2.94 24.34 -9.30
N PRO A 220 2.41 23.16 -9.69
CA PRO A 220 1.96 22.96 -11.06
C PRO A 220 0.88 23.93 -11.52
N ILE A 221 -0.02 24.32 -10.60
CA ILE A 221 -1.07 25.32 -10.89
C ILE A 221 -0.46 26.71 -11.07
N ALA A 222 0.47 27.10 -10.19
CA ALA A 222 1.15 28.38 -10.28
C ALA A 222 1.94 28.51 -11.60
N ILE A 223 2.73 27.49 -11.96
CA ILE A 223 3.49 27.44 -13.22
C ILE A 223 2.55 27.54 -14.42
N LEU A 224 1.42 26.82 -14.41
CA LEU A 224 0.46 26.88 -15.51
C LEU A 224 -0.12 28.29 -15.69
N ILE A 225 -0.38 29.01 -14.60
CA ILE A 225 -0.91 30.39 -14.64
C ILE A 225 0.13 31.35 -15.21
N GLU A 226 1.41 31.14 -14.94
CA GLU A 226 2.49 31.98 -15.48
C GLU A 226 2.73 31.77 -16.97
N GLU A 227 2.33 30.60 -17.52
CA GLU A 227 2.50 30.26 -18.94
C GLU A 227 1.31 30.63 -19.85
N ILE A 228 0.20 31.09 -19.27
CA ILE A 228 -1.00 31.55 -19.98
C ILE A 228 -1.02 33.07 -20.06
#